data_ce7aae6bd951abbdcc3d92da500fc069
#
_entry.id   ce7aae6bd951abbdcc3d92da500fc069
#
_cell.length_a   1.000
_cell.length_b   1.000
_cell.length_c   1.000
_cell.angle_alpha   90.00
_cell.angle_beta   90.00
_cell.angle_gamma   90.00
#
_symmetry.space_group_name_H-M   'P 1'
#
loop_
_entity.id
_entity.type
_entity.pdbx_description
1 polymer ?
#
loop_
_entity_poly.entity_id
_entity_poly.type
_entity_poly.pdbx_seq_one_letter_code
_entity_poly.pdbx_strand_id
1 'polypeptide(L)'
;MTFVQTSIAMIAFAANPLLCRLALREEQIDAASFATVRVISGALVLALILLLQKNVDYRPKASWWSTFMLFTYMVLFSFAYLTLSAGTGTLILFGAVQLTMFITGIRRGEQFSLISWAGLTLAVIGLVYLVSPGVTAPDPAGALMMTVAGIAWGVYSLLGKACVNPLAATANNFIYSVPLVIGVSLLFTGDLHISPQGLILAAASGAIASGLGYTIWYAALRELKPTSAATVQLSVPAIAAFGGVLFLSEPLSLRLVLASIATLGGVAIVLTQRNQSLK
;
A
#
# COMPACT_ATOMS: atom_id res chain seq x y z
N MET A 1 16.79 17.18 5.73
CA MET A 1 16.53 15.88 6.40
C MET A 1 15.20 15.28 5.94
N THR A 2 14.11 15.98 5.99
CA THR A 2 12.74 15.54 5.59
C THR A 2 12.66 15.03 4.15
N PHE A 3 13.31 15.70 3.18
CA PHE A 3 13.33 15.24 1.79
C PHE A 3 13.95 13.84 1.65
N VAL A 4 15.09 13.59 2.30
CA VAL A 4 15.77 12.28 2.26
C VAL A 4 14.90 11.19 2.90
N GLN A 5 14.32 11.45 4.07
CA GLN A 5 13.41 10.52 4.75
C GLN A 5 12.20 10.19 3.89
N THR A 6 11.60 11.19 3.27
CA THR A 6 10.44 11.04 2.37
C THR A 6 10.81 10.17 1.16
N SER A 7 11.95 10.45 0.51
CA SER A 7 12.41 9.67 -0.65
C SER A 7 12.68 8.21 -0.28
N ILE A 8 13.34 7.95 0.84
CA ILE A 8 13.59 6.59 1.34
C ILE A 8 12.26 5.86 1.62
N ALA A 9 11.29 6.53 2.24
CA ALA A 9 9.99 5.94 2.52
C ALA A 9 9.22 5.59 1.24
N MET A 10 9.26 6.46 0.19
CA MET A 10 8.61 6.19 -1.09
C MET A 10 9.27 5.01 -1.81
N ILE A 11 10.59 4.92 -1.78
CA ILE A 11 11.32 3.76 -2.32
C ILE A 11 10.97 2.49 -1.54
N ALA A 12 10.91 2.54 -0.21
CA ALA A 12 10.51 1.41 0.63
C ALA A 12 9.08 0.94 0.28
N PHE A 13 8.14 1.86 0.11
CA PHE A 13 6.77 1.52 -0.28
C PHE A 13 6.70 0.91 -1.68
N ALA A 14 7.47 1.43 -2.64
CA ALA A 14 7.55 0.87 -3.97
C ALA A 14 8.30 -0.47 -4.03
N ALA A 15 9.16 -0.76 -3.05
CA ALA A 15 9.83 -2.06 -2.93
C ALA A 15 8.86 -3.19 -2.56
N ASN A 16 7.79 -2.92 -1.80
CA ASN A 16 6.83 -3.95 -1.42
C ASN A 16 6.22 -4.70 -2.61
N PRO A 17 5.61 -4.01 -3.62
CA PRO A 17 5.10 -4.68 -4.82
C PRO A 17 6.20 -5.41 -5.59
N LEU A 18 7.40 -4.86 -5.68
CA LEU A 18 8.52 -5.47 -6.39
C LEU A 18 8.98 -6.78 -5.72
N LEU A 19 9.18 -6.76 -4.40
CA LEU A 19 9.57 -7.92 -3.62
C LEU A 19 8.49 -9.02 -3.65
N CYS A 20 7.22 -8.62 -3.52
CA CYS A 20 6.10 -9.53 -3.59
C CYS A 20 5.99 -10.18 -4.98
N ARG A 21 6.03 -9.37 -6.04
CA ARG A 21 5.94 -9.87 -7.40
C ARG A 21 7.13 -10.74 -7.79
N LEU A 22 8.35 -10.37 -7.39
CA LEU A 22 9.55 -11.19 -7.63
C LEU A 22 9.41 -12.57 -6.96
N ALA A 23 9.00 -12.60 -5.70
CA ALA A 23 8.86 -13.84 -4.95
C ALA A 23 7.79 -14.77 -5.53
N LEU A 24 6.63 -14.21 -5.95
CA LEU A 24 5.50 -14.99 -6.42
C LEU A 24 5.61 -15.38 -7.91
N ARG A 25 6.14 -14.49 -8.77
CA ARG A 25 6.30 -14.77 -10.19
C ARG A 25 7.26 -15.94 -10.44
N GLU A 26 8.31 -16.04 -9.65
CA GLU A 26 9.32 -17.10 -9.75
C GLU A 26 8.96 -18.34 -8.91
N GLU A 27 7.75 -18.39 -8.38
CA GLU A 27 7.24 -19.48 -7.53
C GLU A 27 8.19 -19.81 -6.35
N GLN A 28 8.85 -18.76 -5.81
CA GLN A 28 9.78 -18.94 -4.70
C GLN A 28 9.08 -19.14 -3.35
N ILE A 29 7.82 -18.70 -3.25
CA ILE A 29 6.98 -18.84 -2.06
C ILE A 29 5.51 -18.72 -2.49
N ASP A 30 4.61 -19.41 -1.83
CA ASP A 30 3.18 -19.20 -2.03
C ASP A 30 2.66 -17.89 -1.42
N ALA A 31 1.53 -17.38 -1.91
CA ALA A 31 1.01 -16.07 -1.52
C ALA A 31 0.60 -15.97 -0.04
N ALA A 32 0.09 -17.07 0.54
CA ALA A 32 -0.31 -17.11 1.95
C ALA A 32 0.91 -17.09 2.86
N SER A 33 1.93 -17.89 2.54
CA SER A 33 3.22 -17.89 3.25
C SER A 33 3.95 -16.56 3.11
N PHE A 34 3.93 -15.94 1.91
CA PHE A 34 4.49 -14.60 1.73
C PHE A 34 3.82 -13.58 2.64
N ALA A 35 2.48 -13.54 2.69
CA ALA A 35 1.74 -12.64 3.57
C ALA A 35 2.09 -12.90 5.05
N THR A 36 2.18 -14.15 5.45
CA THR A 36 2.50 -14.54 6.84
C THR A 36 3.90 -14.12 7.24
N VAL A 37 4.91 -14.45 6.45
CA VAL A 37 6.32 -14.07 6.72
C VAL A 37 6.46 -12.54 6.72
N ARG A 38 5.81 -11.84 5.78
CA ARG A 38 5.81 -10.37 5.72
C ARG A 38 5.23 -9.75 7.00
N VAL A 39 4.08 -10.25 7.47
CA VAL A 39 3.44 -9.72 8.69
C VAL A 39 4.28 -10.03 9.93
N ILE A 40 4.81 -11.25 10.08
CA ILE A 40 5.64 -11.63 11.23
C ILE A 40 6.92 -10.80 11.27
N SER A 41 7.66 -10.71 10.15
CA SER A 41 8.93 -9.95 10.10
C SER A 41 8.72 -8.45 10.33
N GLY A 42 7.61 -7.89 9.81
CA GLY A 42 7.19 -6.52 10.09
C GLY A 42 6.85 -6.30 11.56
N ALA A 43 6.09 -7.22 12.18
CA ALA A 43 5.75 -7.19 13.60
C ALA A 43 7.00 -7.23 14.49
N LEU A 44 7.96 -8.12 14.18
CA LEU A 44 9.21 -8.24 14.93
C LEU A 44 10.05 -6.96 14.88
N VAL A 45 10.23 -6.39 13.69
CA VAL A 45 11.02 -5.16 13.53
C VAL A 45 10.33 -3.97 14.20
N LEU A 46 9.02 -3.80 14.03
CA LEU A 46 8.28 -2.72 14.67
C LEU A 46 8.30 -2.86 16.20
N ALA A 47 8.14 -4.09 16.73
CA ALA A 47 8.25 -4.36 18.15
C ALA A 47 9.65 -4.02 18.69
N LEU A 48 10.71 -4.44 17.96
CA LEU A 48 12.08 -4.12 18.34
C LEU A 48 12.34 -2.61 18.37
N ILE A 49 11.88 -1.88 17.37
CA ILE A 49 12.01 -0.41 17.33
C ILE A 49 11.31 0.24 18.52
N LEU A 50 10.11 -0.22 18.89
CA LEU A 50 9.40 0.29 20.05
C LEU A 50 10.11 -0.04 21.37
N LEU A 51 10.68 -1.24 21.50
CA LEU A 51 11.46 -1.64 22.69
C LEU A 51 12.71 -0.76 22.88
N LEU A 52 13.31 -0.33 21.78
CA LEU A 52 14.50 0.56 21.83
C LEU A 52 14.13 2.03 22.10
N GLN A 53 12.88 2.43 21.91
CA GLN A 53 12.40 3.78 22.21
C GLN A 53 12.00 3.89 23.70
N LYS A 54 12.89 4.42 24.56
CA LYS A 54 12.78 4.46 26.03
C LYS A 54 11.54 5.17 26.62
N ASN A 55 10.71 5.87 25.83
CA ASN A 55 9.61 6.73 26.33
C ASN A 55 8.28 6.52 25.58
N VAL A 56 8.03 5.35 25.04
CA VAL A 56 6.77 5.07 24.36
C VAL A 56 5.78 4.45 25.34
N ASP A 57 4.64 5.10 25.57
CA ASP A 57 3.54 4.49 26.29
C ASP A 57 3.03 3.30 25.47
N TYR A 58 3.34 2.10 25.95
CA TYR A 58 3.07 0.80 25.31
C TYR A 58 1.58 0.41 25.33
N ARG A 59 0.69 1.29 25.77
CA ARG A 59 -0.74 1.01 25.89
C ARG A 59 -1.59 1.63 24.76
N PRO A 60 -1.30 1.39 23.46
CA PRO A 60 -2.25 1.70 22.44
C PRO A 60 -3.41 0.72 22.59
N LYS A 61 -4.62 1.25 22.71
CA LYS A 61 -5.83 0.42 22.64
C LYS A 61 -5.82 -0.25 21.26
N ALA A 62 -5.77 -1.58 21.25
CA ALA A 62 -5.88 -2.34 20.00
C ALA A 62 -7.23 -2.01 19.34
N SER A 63 -7.18 -1.55 18.11
CA SER A 63 -8.37 -1.39 17.30
C SER A 63 -8.51 -2.61 16.41
N TRP A 64 -9.39 -3.55 16.78
CA TRP A 64 -9.68 -4.73 15.96
C TRP A 64 -10.04 -4.36 14.52
N TRP A 65 -10.71 -3.23 14.33
CA TRP A 65 -11.05 -2.74 13.02
C TRP A 65 -9.81 -2.36 12.21
N SER A 66 -8.86 -1.65 12.82
CA SER A 66 -7.58 -1.32 12.16
C SER A 66 -6.76 -2.58 11.86
N THR A 67 -6.71 -3.52 12.80
CA THR A 67 -6.05 -4.82 12.61
C THR A 67 -6.65 -5.58 11.44
N PHE A 68 -7.99 -5.66 11.37
CA PHE A 68 -8.68 -6.35 10.30
C PHE A 68 -8.46 -5.68 8.94
N MET A 69 -8.44 -4.36 8.87
CA MET A 69 -8.14 -3.63 7.64
C MET A 69 -6.69 -3.88 7.18
N LEU A 70 -5.73 -3.85 8.11
CA LEU A 70 -4.33 -4.17 7.80
C LEU A 70 -4.18 -5.61 7.30
N PHE A 71 -4.77 -6.57 8.00
CA PHE A 71 -4.81 -7.98 7.61
C PHE A 71 -5.37 -8.17 6.21
N THR A 72 -6.56 -7.61 5.94
CA THR A 72 -7.22 -7.69 4.63
C THR A 72 -6.33 -7.12 3.52
N TYR A 73 -5.71 -5.96 3.77
CA TYR A 73 -4.75 -5.38 2.84
C TYR A 73 -3.58 -6.33 2.57
N MET A 74 -2.92 -6.84 3.62
CA MET A 74 -1.72 -7.66 3.48
C MET A 74 -1.97 -8.96 2.72
N VAL A 75 -3.08 -9.64 3.01
CA VAL A 75 -3.43 -10.90 2.37
C VAL A 75 -3.82 -10.66 0.90
N LEU A 76 -4.82 -9.80 0.65
CA LEU A 76 -5.32 -9.60 -0.72
C LEU A 76 -4.27 -8.98 -1.64
N PHE A 77 -3.39 -8.13 -1.11
CA PHE A 77 -2.21 -7.62 -1.82
C PHE A 77 -1.31 -8.77 -2.31
N SER A 78 -1.00 -9.73 -1.45
CA SER A 78 -0.14 -10.87 -1.80
C SER A 78 -0.80 -11.75 -2.86
N PHE A 79 -2.07 -12.10 -2.69
CA PHE A 79 -2.79 -12.90 -3.68
C PHE A 79 -2.97 -12.18 -5.03
N ALA A 80 -3.21 -10.88 -5.03
CA ALA A 80 -3.34 -10.11 -6.25
C ALA A 80 -2.06 -10.11 -7.10
N TYR A 81 -0.89 -10.14 -6.47
CA TYR A 81 0.39 -10.17 -7.19
C TYR A 81 0.77 -11.55 -7.76
N LEU A 82 -0.05 -12.57 -7.60
CA LEU A 82 0.07 -13.79 -8.41
C LEU A 82 -0.12 -13.49 -9.90
N THR A 83 -1.04 -12.59 -10.23
CA THR A 83 -1.43 -12.30 -11.61
C THR A 83 -1.09 -10.88 -12.08
N LEU A 84 -1.04 -9.90 -11.17
CA LEU A 84 -0.79 -8.50 -11.52
C LEU A 84 0.70 -8.18 -11.64
N SER A 85 1.05 -7.31 -12.60
CA SER A 85 2.38 -6.68 -12.64
C SER A 85 2.55 -5.66 -11.50
N ALA A 86 3.82 -5.38 -11.11
CA ALA A 86 4.13 -4.46 -10.03
C ALA A 86 3.52 -3.07 -10.25
N GLY A 87 3.63 -2.52 -11.47
CA GLY A 87 3.07 -1.21 -11.81
C GLY A 87 1.54 -1.22 -11.81
N THR A 88 0.91 -2.20 -12.45
CA THR A 88 -0.56 -2.31 -12.53
C THR A 88 -1.18 -2.46 -11.15
N GLY A 89 -0.68 -3.40 -10.35
CA GLY A 89 -1.20 -3.62 -8.99
C GLY A 89 -1.06 -2.37 -8.12
N THR A 90 0.10 -1.71 -8.17
CA THR A 90 0.33 -0.50 -7.37
C THR A 90 -0.58 0.66 -7.81
N LEU A 91 -0.84 0.82 -9.12
CA LEU A 91 -1.75 1.85 -9.61
C LEU A 91 -3.19 1.61 -9.15
N ILE A 92 -3.69 0.37 -9.23
CA ILE A 92 -5.02 -0.01 -8.74
C ILE A 92 -5.11 0.24 -7.23
N LEU A 93 -4.11 -0.21 -6.46
CA LEU A 93 -4.06 -0.02 -5.02
C LEU A 93 -4.18 1.45 -4.64
N PHE A 94 -3.26 2.28 -5.13
CA PHE A 94 -3.23 3.70 -4.77
C PHE A 94 -4.43 4.47 -5.31
N GLY A 95 -4.96 4.10 -6.48
CA GLY A 95 -6.21 4.65 -6.99
C GLY A 95 -7.38 4.36 -6.05
N ALA A 96 -7.54 3.11 -5.61
CA ALA A 96 -8.59 2.71 -4.66
C ALA A 96 -8.42 3.40 -3.29
N VAL A 97 -7.18 3.57 -2.82
CA VAL A 97 -6.87 4.35 -1.60
C VAL A 97 -7.38 5.78 -1.72
N GLN A 98 -7.05 6.45 -2.81
CA GLN A 98 -7.44 7.86 -3.02
C GLN A 98 -8.96 8.01 -3.13
N LEU A 99 -9.62 7.13 -3.86
CA LEU A 99 -11.08 7.09 -3.95
C LEU A 99 -11.73 6.90 -2.57
N THR A 100 -11.19 5.98 -1.76
CA THR A 100 -11.67 5.73 -0.39
C THR A 100 -11.54 6.98 0.48
N MET A 101 -10.40 7.67 0.41
CA MET A 101 -10.17 8.91 1.15
C MET A 101 -11.09 10.03 0.68
N PHE A 102 -11.31 10.16 -0.62
CA PHE A 102 -12.20 11.16 -1.20
C PHE A 102 -13.66 10.94 -0.78
N ILE A 103 -14.18 9.71 -0.91
CA ILE A 103 -15.53 9.33 -0.49
C ILE A 103 -15.73 9.60 1.00
N THR A 104 -14.70 9.31 1.82
CA THR A 104 -14.77 9.58 3.26
C THR A 104 -14.80 11.09 3.53
N GLY A 105 -14.05 11.89 2.78
CA GLY A 105 -14.10 13.36 2.85
C GLY A 105 -15.52 13.90 2.58
N ILE A 106 -16.17 13.43 1.49
CA ILE A 106 -17.55 13.80 1.18
C ILE A 106 -18.50 13.44 2.33
N ARG A 107 -18.40 12.22 2.87
CA ARG A 107 -19.26 11.77 3.98
C ARG A 107 -19.05 12.57 5.27
N ARG A 108 -17.89 13.19 5.43
CA ARG A 108 -17.57 14.09 6.55
C ARG A 108 -17.95 15.54 6.29
N GLY A 109 -18.62 15.85 5.17
CA GLY A 109 -19.06 17.18 4.80
C GLY A 109 -17.98 18.07 4.20
N GLU A 110 -16.83 17.52 3.76
CA GLU A 110 -15.83 18.29 3.03
C GLU A 110 -16.41 18.75 1.69
N GLN A 111 -16.29 20.04 1.41
CA GLN A 111 -16.72 20.62 0.12
C GLN A 111 -15.59 20.53 -0.88
N PHE A 112 -15.91 20.06 -2.09
CA PHE A 112 -14.95 19.93 -3.18
C PHE A 112 -15.32 20.88 -4.32
N SER A 113 -14.32 21.58 -4.87
CA SER A 113 -14.50 22.43 -6.03
C SER A 113 -14.87 21.63 -7.28
N LEU A 114 -15.43 22.28 -8.31
CA LEU A 114 -15.68 21.64 -9.61
C LEU A 114 -14.40 21.07 -10.22
N ILE A 115 -13.26 21.72 -10.02
CA ILE A 115 -11.94 21.25 -10.48
C ILE A 115 -11.56 19.95 -9.75
N SER A 116 -11.85 19.84 -8.45
CA SER A 116 -11.63 18.58 -7.70
C SER A 116 -12.51 17.44 -8.23
N TRP A 117 -13.77 17.72 -8.59
CA TRP A 117 -14.65 16.75 -9.22
C TRP A 117 -14.16 16.31 -10.59
N ALA A 118 -13.66 17.24 -11.40
CA ALA A 118 -13.04 16.92 -12.70
C ALA A 118 -11.80 16.03 -12.52
N GLY A 119 -10.94 16.34 -11.54
CA GLY A 119 -9.78 15.52 -11.20
C GLY A 119 -10.16 14.11 -10.75
N LEU A 120 -11.20 13.99 -9.90
CA LEU A 120 -11.72 12.70 -9.48
C LEU A 120 -12.25 11.89 -10.66
N THR A 121 -13.05 12.51 -11.52
CA THR A 121 -13.60 11.87 -12.73
C THR A 121 -12.48 11.36 -13.63
N LEU A 122 -11.44 12.16 -13.85
CA LEU A 122 -10.27 11.76 -14.63
C LEU A 122 -9.56 10.55 -13.99
N ALA A 123 -9.39 10.54 -12.66
CA ALA A 123 -8.79 9.43 -11.95
C ALA A 123 -9.62 8.13 -12.08
N VAL A 124 -10.94 8.22 -11.95
CA VAL A 124 -11.85 7.09 -12.13
C VAL A 124 -11.80 6.58 -13.58
N ILE A 125 -11.83 7.46 -14.57
CA ILE A 125 -11.71 7.09 -15.98
C ILE A 125 -10.40 6.34 -16.22
N GLY A 126 -9.28 6.81 -15.67
CA GLY A 126 -7.98 6.13 -15.76
C GLY A 126 -8.00 4.71 -15.20
N LEU A 127 -8.60 4.52 -14.01
CA LEU A 127 -8.73 3.19 -13.41
C LEU A 127 -9.69 2.27 -14.20
N VAL A 128 -10.83 2.79 -14.63
CA VAL A 128 -11.78 2.03 -15.47
C VAL A 128 -11.12 1.62 -16.78
N TYR A 129 -10.40 2.55 -17.43
CA TYR A 129 -9.65 2.24 -18.64
C TYR A 129 -8.61 1.14 -18.40
N LEU A 130 -7.89 1.17 -17.28
CA LEU A 130 -6.88 0.16 -16.93
C LEU A 130 -7.49 -1.25 -16.87
N VAL A 131 -8.64 -1.40 -16.21
CA VAL A 131 -9.28 -2.71 -15.98
C VAL A 131 -10.29 -3.10 -17.07
N SER A 132 -10.57 -2.21 -18.04
CA SER A 132 -11.47 -2.51 -19.16
C SER A 132 -11.00 -3.69 -19.97
N PRO A 133 -11.89 -4.55 -20.51
CA PRO A 133 -11.53 -5.70 -21.33
C PRO A 133 -10.61 -5.34 -22.50
N GLY A 134 -9.70 -6.25 -22.87
CA GLY A 134 -8.78 -6.06 -23.99
C GLY A 134 -7.49 -6.89 -23.81
N VAL A 135 -6.68 -6.95 -24.85
CA VAL A 135 -5.47 -7.80 -24.93
C VAL A 135 -4.47 -7.56 -23.77
N THR A 136 -4.37 -6.33 -23.29
CA THR A 136 -3.46 -5.95 -22.20
C THR A 136 -4.20 -5.66 -20.89
N ALA A 137 -5.44 -6.15 -20.73
CA ALA A 137 -6.18 -5.98 -19.49
C ALA A 137 -5.55 -6.83 -18.38
N PRO A 138 -5.50 -6.34 -17.14
CA PRO A 138 -5.09 -7.14 -16.00
C PRO A 138 -6.11 -8.26 -15.72
N ASP A 139 -5.65 -9.30 -15.03
CA ASP A 139 -6.54 -10.34 -14.53
C ASP A 139 -7.65 -9.75 -13.63
N PRO A 140 -8.93 -10.04 -13.91
CA PRO A 140 -10.04 -9.44 -13.16
C PRO A 140 -10.05 -9.81 -11.68
N ALA A 141 -9.68 -11.04 -11.32
CA ALA A 141 -9.65 -11.51 -9.94
C ALA A 141 -8.53 -10.78 -9.17
N GLY A 142 -7.34 -10.69 -9.76
CA GLY A 142 -6.22 -9.91 -9.21
C GLY A 142 -6.57 -8.43 -9.05
N ALA A 143 -7.22 -7.82 -10.07
CA ALA A 143 -7.65 -6.43 -10.01
C ALA A 143 -8.70 -6.18 -8.90
N LEU A 144 -9.66 -7.10 -8.72
CA LEU A 144 -10.64 -7.03 -7.64
C LEU A 144 -9.98 -7.15 -6.26
N MET A 145 -9.12 -8.16 -6.07
CA MET A 145 -8.38 -8.34 -4.82
C MET A 145 -7.54 -7.10 -4.49
N MET A 146 -6.84 -6.53 -5.47
CA MET A 146 -6.03 -5.34 -5.27
C MET A 146 -6.88 -4.10 -4.98
N THR A 147 -8.07 -3.98 -5.58
CA THR A 147 -9.02 -2.90 -5.28
C THR A 147 -9.50 -2.97 -3.83
N VAL A 148 -9.89 -4.17 -3.35
CA VAL A 148 -10.29 -4.38 -1.95
C VAL A 148 -9.13 -4.13 -1.00
N ALA A 149 -7.92 -4.57 -1.36
CA ALA A 149 -6.70 -4.25 -0.60
C ALA A 149 -6.47 -2.73 -0.49
N GLY A 150 -6.70 -1.98 -1.59
CA GLY A 150 -6.59 -0.53 -1.60
C GLY A 150 -7.64 0.15 -0.73
N ILE A 151 -8.88 -0.30 -0.77
CA ILE A 151 -9.95 0.19 0.12
C ILE A 151 -9.57 -0.06 1.59
N ALA A 152 -9.14 -1.28 1.90
CA ALA A 152 -8.72 -1.65 3.25
C ALA A 152 -7.53 -0.79 3.74
N TRP A 153 -6.53 -0.56 2.90
CA TRP A 153 -5.41 0.33 3.20
C TRP A 153 -5.85 1.80 3.37
N GLY A 154 -6.79 2.28 2.54
CA GLY A 154 -7.38 3.62 2.67
C GLY A 154 -8.09 3.81 4.00
N VAL A 155 -8.95 2.85 4.39
CA VAL A 155 -9.63 2.85 5.70
C VAL A 155 -8.63 2.77 6.84
N TYR A 156 -7.65 1.86 6.77
CA TYR A 156 -6.57 1.74 7.75
C TYR A 156 -5.82 3.05 7.95
N SER A 157 -5.47 3.72 6.86
CA SER A 157 -4.76 5.01 6.90
C SER A 157 -5.59 6.12 7.54
N LEU A 158 -6.90 6.15 7.28
CA LEU A 158 -7.84 7.09 7.91
C LEU A 158 -8.00 6.85 9.42
N LEU A 159 -8.03 5.58 9.85
CA LEU A 159 -8.07 5.21 11.26
C LEU A 159 -6.75 5.57 11.97
N GLY A 160 -5.62 5.33 11.32
CA GLY A 160 -4.29 5.66 11.83
C GLY A 160 -4.05 7.15 12.03
N LYS A 161 -4.68 8.01 11.21
CA LYS A 161 -4.59 9.47 11.34
C LYS A 161 -5.10 9.99 12.69
N ALA A 162 -6.02 9.29 13.34
CA ALA A 162 -6.57 9.65 14.64
C ALA A 162 -5.71 9.16 15.84
N CYS A 163 -4.64 8.41 15.59
CA CYS A 163 -3.80 7.83 16.64
C CYS A 163 -2.76 8.84 17.15
N VAL A 164 -2.64 8.94 18.45
CA VAL A 164 -1.61 9.79 19.12
C VAL A 164 -0.20 9.25 18.79
N ASN A 165 -0.03 7.94 18.78
CA ASN A 165 1.22 7.27 18.40
C ASN A 165 0.99 6.30 17.24
N PRO A 166 1.09 6.77 15.98
CA PRO A 166 0.84 5.93 14.81
C PRO A 166 1.79 4.74 14.69
N LEU A 167 3.05 4.90 15.12
CA LEU A 167 4.04 3.81 15.06
C LEU A 167 3.67 2.66 16.01
N ALA A 168 3.34 2.98 17.27
CA ALA A 168 2.91 1.99 18.24
C ALA A 168 1.59 1.31 17.82
N ALA A 169 0.63 2.09 17.30
CA ALA A 169 -0.61 1.53 16.76
C ALA A 169 -0.35 0.56 15.60
N THR A 170 0.56 0.92 14.68
CA THR A 170 0.94 0.06 13.56
C THR A 170 1.62 -1.22 14.03
N ALA A 171 2.56 -1.15 14.97
CA ALA A 171 3.21 -2.33 15.54
C ALA A 171 2.20 -3.30 16.15
N ASN A 172 1.25 -2.78 16.94
CA ASN A 172 0.20 -3.63 17.53
C ASN A 172 -0.70 -4.24 16.46
N ASN A 173 -1.10 -3.47 15.44
CA ASN A 173 -1.92 -4.00 14.36
C ASN A 173 -1.19 -5.12 13.60
N PHE A 174 0.13 -5.00 13.38
CA PHE A 174 0.93 -6.10 12.83
C PHE A 174 0.93 -7.32 13.75
N ILE A 175 1.20 -7.15 15.05
CA ILE A 175 1.22 -8.25 16.02
C ILE A 175 -0.14 -8.98 16.07
N TYR A 176 -1.25 -8.23 16.15
CA TYR A 176 -2.59 -8.82 16.16
C TYR A 176 -3.02 -9.41 14.82
N SER A 177 -2.39 -9.02 13.71
CA SER A 177 -2.61 -9.64 12.40
C SER A 177 -1.90 -11.01 12.27
N VAL A 178 -0.88 -11.30 13.08
CA VAL A 178 -0.12 -12.56 13.00
C VAL A 178 -1.03 -13.81 13.09
N PRO A 179 -1.89 -13.97 14.10
CA PRO A 179 -2.77 -15.14 14.16
C PRO A 179 -3.74 -15.23 12.97
N LEU A 180 -4.17 -14.08 12.42
CA LEU A 180 -5.08 -14.05 11.27
C LEU A 180 -4.40 -14.55 10.00
N VAL A 181 -3.15 -14.10 9.71
CA VAL A 181 -2.41 -14.56 8.53
C VAL A 181 -1.97 -16.02 8.65
N ILE A 182 -1.65 -16.49 9.87
CA ILE A 182 -1.40 -17.92 10.13
C ILE A 182 -2.67 -18.72 9.82
N GLY A 183 -3.85 -18.25 10.23
CA GLY A 183 -5.12 -18.86 9.88
C GLY A 183 -5.33 -18.99 8.38
N VAL A 184 -4.96 -17.97 7.59
CA VAL A 184 -4.99 -18.05 6.11
C VAL A 184 -4.01 -19.11 5.61
N SER A 185 -2.75 -19.12 6.09
CA SER A 185 -1.77 -20.13 5.67
C SER A 185 -2.24 -21.56 5.96
N LEU A 186 -2.96 -21.78 7.06
CA LEU A 186 -3.53 -23.09 7.38
C LEU A 186 -4.63 -23.52 6.42
N LEU A 187 -5.35 -22.58 5.78
CA LEU A 187 -6.34 -22.88 4.74
C LEU A 187 -5.72 -23.25 3.40
N PHE A 188 -4.47 -22.83 3.14
CA PHE A 188 -3.74 -23.03 1.90
C PHE A 188 -2.55 -24.00 2.07
N THR A 189 -2.61 -24.93 2.99
CA THR A 189 -1.53 -25.90 3.25
C THR A 189 -1.22 -26.80 2.06
N GLY A 190 -2.18 -27.01 1.15
CA GLY A 190 -1.97 -27.80 -0.08
C GLY A 190 -1.02 -27.14 -1.08
N ASP A 191 -0.91 -25.81 -1.02
CA ASP A 191 -0.06 -25.02 -1.91
C ASP A 191 1.25 -24.60 -1.23
N LEU A 192 1.54 -25.11 -0.03
CA LEU A 192 2.68 -24.70 0.79
C LEU A 192 4.00 -24.89 0.05
N HIS A 193 4.61 -23.81 -0.33
CA HIS A 193 5.93 -23.78 -0.94
C HIS A 193 6.74 -22.59 -0.44
N ILE A 194 7.90 -22.84 0.16
CA ILE A 194 8.79 -21.81 0.69
C ILE A 194 10.23 -22.16 0.32
N SER A 195 10.82 -21.43 -0.62
CA SER A 195 12.26 -21.49 -0.86
C SER A 195 13.03 -20.52 0.06
N PRO A 196 14.34 -20.71 0.26
CA PRO A 196 15.15 -19.74 1.00
C PRO A 196 15.10 -18.34 0.41
N GLN A 197 15.05 -18.21 -0.92
CA GLN A 197 14.95 -16.92 -1.60
C GLN A 197 13.57 -16.27 -1.35
N GLY A 198 12.49 -17.03 -1.47
CA GLY A 198 11.13 -16.54 -1.17
C GLY A 198 11.01 -16.06 0.28
N LEU A 199 11.60 -16.79 1.22
CA LEU A 199 11.63 -16.40 2.64
C LEU A 199 12.37 -15.07 2.85
N ILE A 200 13.53 -14.88 2.19
CA ILE A 200 14.30 -13.63 2.28
C ILE A 200 13.51 -12.46 1.68
N LEU A 201 12.89 -12.65 0.50
CA LEU A 201 12.09 -11.60 -0.15
C LEU A 201 10.87 -11.21 0.69
N ALA A 202 10.16 -12.18 1.27
CA ALA A 202 9.02 -11.94 2.14
C ALA A 202 9.44 -11.24 3.44
N ALA A 203 10.54 -11.68 4.06
CA ALA A 203 11.11 -11.05 5.25
C ALA A 203 11.58 -9.62 4.96
N ALA A 204 12.23 -9.37 3.84
CA ALA A 204 12.64 -8.02 3.42
C ALA A 204 11.42 -7.10 3.19
N SER A 205 10.35 -7.62 2.57
CA SER A 205 9.09 -6.89 2.40
C SER A 205 8.47 -6.49 3.75
N GLY A 206 8.48 -7.39 4.74
CA GLY A 206 7.94 -7.11 6.06
C GLY A 206 8.86 -6.23 6.92
N ALA A 207 10.11 -6.62 7.08
CA ALA A 207 11.06 -5.96 7.96
C ALA A 207 11.51 -4.59 7.42
N ILE A 208 11.95 -4.55 6.16
CA ILE A 208 12.57 -3.35 5.57
C ILE A 208 11.50 -2.47 4.94
N ALA A 209 10.79 -2.97 3.94
CA ALA A 209 9.86 -2.16 3.17
C ALA A 209 8.60 -1.75 3.97
N SER A 210 8.13 -2.58 4.90
CA SER A 210 7.02 -2.25 5.81
C SER A 210 7.52 -1.69 7.14
N GLY A 211 8.23 -2.45 7.97
CA GLY A 211 8.62 -2.05 9.33
C GLY A 211 9.46 -0.78 9.38
N LEU A 212 10.63 -0.78 8.73
CA LEU A 212 11.47 0.43 8.64
C LEU A 212 10.83 1.50 7.77
N GLY A 213 10.19 1.13 6.66
CA GLY A 213 9.50 2.07 5.77
C GLY A 213 8.45 2.89 6.50
N TYR A 214 7.58 2.27 7.31
CA TYR A 214 6.59 2.99 8.13
C TYR A 214 7.25 3.86 9.20
N THR A 215 8.31 3.38 9.84
CA THR A 215 9.01 4.14 10.87
C THR A 215 9.56 5.44 10.30
N ILE A 216 10.25 5.36 9.15
CA ILE A 216 10.80 6.53 8.45
C ILE A 216 9.69 7.45 7.94
N TRP A 217 8.61 6.86 7.39
CA TRP A 217 7.46 7.61 6.92
C TRP A 217 6.78 8.41 8.03
N TYR A 218 6.53 7.80 9.19
CA TYR A 218 5.93 8.52 10.33
C TYR A 218 6.85 9.62 10.86
N ALA A 219 8.16 9.45 10.81
CA ALA A 219 9.11 10.51 11.15
C ALA A 219 9.01 11.69 10.15
N ALA A 220 8.96 11.40 8.85
CA ALA A 220 8.79 12.42 7.80
C ALA A 220 7.45 13.14 7.89
N LEU A 221 6.36 12.42 8.18
CA LEU A 221 5.00 12.97 8.29
C LEU A 221 4.85 14.09 9.33
N ARG A 222 5.64 14.08 10.39
CA ARG A 222 5.61 15.12 11.43
C ARG A 222 6.00 16.50 10.89
N GLU A 223 6.80 16.53 9.82
CA GLU A 223 7.31 17.75 9.20
C GLU A 223 6.62 18.11 7.88
N LEU A 224 5.77 17.21 7.37
CA LEU A 224 5.07 17.39 6.10
C LEU A 224 3.64 17.91 6.31
N LYS A 225 3.24 18.89 5.50
CA LYS A 225 1.82 19.23 5.38
C LYS A 225 1.04 18.02 4.85
N PRO A 226 -0.20 17.78 5.31
CA PRO A 226 -0.99 16.62 4.88
C PRO A 226 -1.10 16.45 3.35
N THR A 227 -1.23 17.56 2.64
CA THR A 227 -1.30 17.59 1.18
C THR A 227 0.03 17.23 0.52
N SER A 228 1.16 17.74 1.04
CA SER A 228 2.48 17.37 0.55
C SER A 228 2.74 15.88 0.75
N ALA A 229 2.36 15.34 1.90
CA ALA A 229 2.45 13.92 2.20
C ALA A 229 1.62 13.07 1.20
N ALA A 230 0.38 13.48 0.92
CA ALA A 230 -0.48 12.79 -0.04
C ALA A 230 0.08 12.88 -1.48
N THR A 231 0.58 14.06 -1.88
CA THR A 231 1.15 14.26 -3.23
C THR A 231 2.39 13.40 -3.44
N VAL A 232 3.28 13.34 -2.46
CA VAL A 232 4.52 12.54 -2.57
C VAL A 232 4.22 11.05 -2.75
N GLN A 233 3.19 10.52 -2.10
CA GLN A 233 2.79 9.12 -2.24
C GLN A 233 2.35 8.76 -3.67
N LEU A 234 1.97 9.74 -4.51
CA LEU A 234 1.67 9.49 -5.93
C LEU A 234 2.90 9.06 -6.73
N SER A 235 4.11 9.26 -6.20
CA SER A 235 5.34 8.76 -6.83
C SER A 235 5.48 7.24 -6.72
N VAL A 236 4.84 6.60 -5.73
CA VAL A 236 5.00 5.16 -5.47
C VAL A 236 4.60 4.28 -6.66
N PRO A 237 3.43 4.47 -7.32
CA PRO A 237 3.09 3.70 -8.51
C PRO A 237 4.08 3.87 -9.66
N ALA A 238 4.59 5.10 -9.86
CA ALA A 238 5.58 5.37 -10.91
C ALA A 238 6.91 4.66 -10.61
N ILE A 239 7.39 4.72 -9.36
CA ILE A 239 8.61 4.04 -8.94
C ILE A 239 8.44 2.52 -9.05
N ALA A 240 7.29 1.97 -8.65
CA ALA A 240 6.99 0.54 -8.74
C ALA A 240 6.92 0.07 -10.21
N ALA A 241 6.28 0.84 -11.10
CA ALA A 241 6.22 0.53 -12.52
C ALA A 241 7.62 0.54 -13.16
N PHE A 242 8.43 1.57 -12.86
CA PHE A 242 9.81 1.64 -13.33
C PHE A 242 10.66 0.48 -12.78
N GLY A 243 10.52 0.16 -11.48
CA GLY A 243 11.17 -0.99 -10.87
C GLY A 243 10.74 -2.33 -11.49
N GLY A 244 9.46 -2.48 -11.86
CA GLY A 244 8.94 -3.64 -12.58
C GLY A 244 9.61 -3.84 -13.93
N VAL A 245 9.80 -2.76 -14.69
CA VAL A 245 10.55 -2.81 -15.95
C VAL A 245 12.02 -3.18 -15.71
N LEU A 246 12.67 -2.52 -14.74
CA LEU A 246 14.11 -2.65 -14.53
C LEU A 246 14.51 -4.01 -13.90
N PHE A 247 13.78 -4.46 -12.90
CA PHE A 247 14.17 -5.64 -12.10
C PHE A 247 13.37 -6.91 -12.45
N LEU A 248 12.16 -6.75 -13.00
CA LEU A 248 11.27 -7.87 -13.30
C LEU A 248 11.05 -8.07 -14.81
N SER A 249 11.67 -7.24 -15.65
CA SER A 249 11.47 -7.27 -17.11
C SER A 249 9.98 -7.23 -17.49
N GLU A 250 9.17 -6.50 -16.71
CA GLU A 250 7.75 -6.34 -16.99
C GLU A 250 7.54 -5.33 -18.14
N PRO A 251 6.66 -5.60 -19.10
CA PRO A 251 6.42 -4.69 -20.20
C PRO A 251 5.66 -3.44 -19.73
N LEU A 252 6.13 -2.26 -20.12
CA LEU A 252 5.41 -1.01 -19.92
C LEU A 252 4.36 -0.84 -21.00
N SER A 253 3.14 -1.32 -20.76
CA SER A 253 2.07 -1.21 -21.75
C SER A 253 1.60 0.25 -21.90
N LEU A 254 1.20 0.64 -23.12
CA LEU A 254 0.60 1.98 -23.36
C LEU A 254 -0.65 2.19 -22.48
N ARG A 255 -1.41 1.14 -22.24
CA ARG A 255 -2.57 1.15 -21.32
C ARG A 255 -2.15 1.58 -19.92
N LEU A 256 -1.11 0.98 -19.35
CA LEU A 256 -0.60 1.34 -18.02
C LEU A 256 -0.12 2.80 -17.97
N VAL A 257 0.58 3.26 -19.00
CA VAL A 257 1.07 4.65 -19.09
C VAL A 257 -0.09 5.64 -19.12
N LEU A 258 -1.07 5.44 -20.01
CA LEU A 258 -2.22 6.34 -20.12
C LEU A 258 -3.09 6.32 -18.88
N ALA A 259 -3.36 5.12 -18.31
CA ALA A 259 -4.08 4.98 -17.06
C ALA A 259 -3.35 5.66 -15.89
N SER A 260 -2.02 5.54 -15.82
CA SER A 260 -1.21 6.21 -14.78
C SER A 260 -1.30 7.72 -14.91
N ILE A 261 -1.15 8.28 -16.11
CA ILE A 261 -1.27 9.72 -16.34
C ILE A 261 -2.65 10.23 -15.92
N ALA A 262 -3.72 9.54 -16.33
CA ALA A 262 -5.09 9.93 -15.98
C ALA A 262 -5.35 9.79 -14.47
N THR A 263 -4.99 8.66 -13.87
CA THR A 263 -5.25 8.41 -12.44
C THR A 263 -4.42 9.31 -11.54
N LEU A 264 -3.10 9.34 -11.72
CA LEU A 264 -2.21 10.13 -10.87
C LEU A 264 -2.37 11.63 -11.11
N GLY A 265 -2.57 12.04 -12.38
CA GLY A 265 -2.87 13.42 -12.74
C GLY A 265 -4.19 13.90 -12.15
N GLY A 266 -5.24 13.09 -12.24
CA GLY A 266 -6.54 13.38 -11.63
C GLY A 266 -6.45 13.54 -10.11
N VAL A 267 -5.74 12.63 -9.42
CA VAL A 267 -5.52 12.74 -7.97
C VAL A 267 -4.68 13.97 -7.62
N ALA A 268 -3.65 14.29 -8.40
CA ALA A 268 -2.84 15.49 -8.19
C ALA A 268 -3.69 16.77 -8.28
N ILE A 269 -4.62 16.85 -9.24
CA ILE A 269 -5.58 17.97 -9.35
C ILE A 269 -6.41 18.08 -8.08
N VAL A 270 -6.98 16.98 -7.55
CA VAL A 270 -7.78 17.00 -6.31
C VAL A 270 -6.96 17.53 -5.14
N LEU A 271 -5.72 17.06 -4.98
CA LEU A 271 -4.86 17.44 -3.85
C LEU A 271 -4.44 18.91 -3.91
N THR A 272 -4.16 19.45 -5.10
CA THR A 272 -3.78 20.87 -5.26
C THR A 272 -4.94 21.82 -4.93
N GLN A 273 -6.17 21.45 -5.32
CA GLN A 273 -7.36 22.24 -5.01
C GLN A 273 -7.70 22.26 -3.52
N ARG A 274 -7.52 21.14 -2.83
CA ARG A 274 -7.73 21.06 -1.38
C ARG A 274 -6.81 22.00 -0.60
N ASN A 275 -5.60 22.29 -1.11
CA ASN A 275 -4.68 23.24 -0.51
C ASN A 275 -5.16 24.70 -0.61
N GLN A 276 -5.92 25.02 -1.64
CA GLN A 276 -6.42 26.39 -1.87
C GLN A 276 -7.64 26.71 -0.99
N SER A 277 -8.47 25.72 -0.69
CA SER A 277 -9.67 25.90 0.16
C SER A 277 -9.36 25.98 1.66
N LEU A 278 -8.12 25.69 2.08
CA LEU A 278 -7.65 25.78 3.46
C LEU A 278 -6.84 27.07 3.74
N LYS A 279 -6.70 27.95 2.76
CA LYS A 279 -6.15 29.31 2.89
C LYS A 279 -7.26 30.33 2.94
#